data_b5f5837442b2da24ebc9983f1cc0679b
#
_entry.id   b5f5837442b2da24ebc9983f1cc0679b
#
_cell.length_a   1.000
_cell.length_b   1.000
_cell.length_c   1.000
_cell.angle_alpha   90.00
_cell.angle_beta   90.00
_cell.angle_gamma   90.00
#
_symmetry.space_group_name_H-M   'P 1'
#
loop_
_entity.id
_entity.type
_entity.pdbx_description
1 polymer ?
#
loop_
_entity_poly.entity_id
_entity_poly.type
_entity_poly.pdbx_seq_one_letter_code
_entity_poly.pdbx_strand_id
1 'polypeptide(L)'
;MAESVTSALSEQSSTCPKARPAPLAHEAIHDTVVRILKELPRGALLDVPAGEGALAARLIDAGFDVRCCDLYPEIFRLDGVDIQRANLDAELPFSDRSFDYITCLEGLEHIENPQQAMREFARVLKPGGHLIISVPNILNIEERLKWLLHGYTSHFKPISRATAERLRVEYSDRVEIAAHVNPIAYSELRYILEKNGFEMVSVHRDKAKANAWMYLPVVGIIKLIARLTPKDKRSERWTDELVSREVLLGGNTLIVHAILK
;
A
#
# COMPACT_ATOMS: atom_id res chain seq x y z
N MET A 1 -52.81 -36.20 -35.07
CA MET A 1 -52.37 -34.80 -35.35
C MET A 1 -52.30 -34.05 -34.01
N ALA A 2 -51.16 -33.94 -33.49
CA ALA A 2 -50.88 -33.07 -32.29
C ALA A 2 -49.58 -32.38 -32.59
N GLU A 3 -49.68 -31.08 -32.85
CA GLU A 3 -48.54 -30.19 -33.13
C GLU A 3 -47.82 -29.85 -31.86
N SER A 4 -46.51 -30.01 -31.90
CA SER A 4 -45.56 -29.62 -30.88
C SER A 4 -45.36 -28.08 -30.93
N VAL A 5 -45.65 -27.41 -29.83
CA VAL A 5 -45.22 -26.02 -29.62
C VAL A 5 -44.00 -26.04 -28.72
N THR A 6 -42.83 -25.97 -29.33
CA THR A 6 -41.58 -25.78 -28.62
C THR A 6 -41.41 -24.27 -28.38
N SER A 7 -41.70 -23.84 -27.17
CA SER A 7 -41.44 -22.48 -26.71
C SER A 7 -39.96 -22.31 -26.46
N ALA A 8 -39.32 -21.46 -27.24
CA ALA A 8 -37.96 -20.97 -27.01
C ALA A 8 -37.96 -20.06 -25.80
N LEU A 9 -37.50 -20.57 -24.67
CA LEU A 9 -37.12 -19.73 -23.53
C LEU A 9 -35.78 -19.04 -23.86
N SER A 10 -35.88 -17.81 -24.30
CA SER A 10 -34.71 -16.92 -24.38
C SER A 10 -34.14 -16.71 -22.99
N GLU A 11 -32.97 -17.26 -22.73
CA GLU A 11 -32.18 -16.90 -21.57
C GLU A 11 -31.79 -15.42 -21.64
N GLN A 12 -32.60 -14.58 -21.03
CA GLN A 12 -32.16 -13.23 -20.68
C GLN A 12 -31.24 -13.36 -19.48
N SER A 13 -29.95 -13.44 -19.74
CA SER A 13 -28.89 -13.16 -18.76
C SER A 13 -29.10 -11.74 -18.23
N SER A 14 -29.76 -11.62 -17.09
CA SER A 14 -29.85 -10.37 -16.37
C SER A 14 -28.46 -10.08 -15.75
N THR A 15 -27.60 -9.40 -16.49
CA THR A 15 -26.39 -8.81 -15.96
C THR A 15 -26.78 -7.68 -15.02
N CYS A 16 -26.98 -8.03 -13.74
CA CYS A 16 -27.00 -7.00 -12.70
C CYS A 16 -25.64 -6.28 -12.77
N PRO A 17 -25.58 -4.95 -12.90
CA PRO A 17 -24.29 -4.26 -12.90
C PRO A 17 -23.58 -4.58 -11.61
N LYS A 18 -22.39 -5.21 -11.70
CA LYS A 18 -21.55 -5.44 -10.54
C LYS A 18 -21.28 -4.10 -9.85
N ALA A 19 -21.37 -4.07 -8.55
CA ALA A 19 -21.03 -2.89 -7.77
C ALA A 19 -19.61 -2.42 -8.14
N ARG A 20 -19.40 -1.11 -8.25
CA ARG A 20 -18.06 -0.56 -8.51
C ARG A 20 -17.10 -1.07 -7.44
N PRO A 21 -15.83 -1.41 -7.81
CA PRO A 21 -14.82 -1.84 -6.85
C PRO A 21 -14.68 -0.82 -5.72
N ALA A 22 -14.75 -1.29 -4.47
CA ALA A 22 -14.56 -0.44 -3.29
C ALA A 22 -13.07 -0.36 -2.94
N PRO A 23 -12.56 0.81 -2.53
CA PRO A 23 -11.19 0.92 -2.07
C PRO A 23 -11.04 0.22 -0.71
N LEU A 24 -10.11 -0.73 -0.61
CA LEU A 24 -9.72 -1.33 0.66
C LEU A 24 -8.79 -0.39 1.44
N ALA A 25 -7.94 0.37 0.76
CA ALA A 25 -7.18 1.48 1.32
C ALA A 25 -8.03 2.76 1.37
N HIS A 26 -7.69 3.69 2.26
CA HIS A 26 -8.40 4.96 2.37
C HIS A 26 -8.33 5.77 1.05
N GLU A 27 -9.45 6.37 0.63
CA GLU A 27 -9.58 7.08 -0.66
C GLU A 27 -8.50 8.14 -0.90
N ALA A 28 -8.09 8.87 0.15
CA ALA A 28 -7.02 9.86 0.08
C ALA A 28 -5.65 9.29 -0.34
N ILE A 29 -5.41 8.00 -0.09
CA ILE A 29 -4.21 7.29 -0.56
C ILE A 29 -4.29 7.14 -2.08
N HIS A 30 -5.41 6.63 -2.59
CA HIS A 30 -5.65 6.51 -4.02
C HIS A 30 -5.54 7.87 -4.73
N ASP A 31 -6.13 8.94 -4.16
CA ASP A 31 -6.03 10.30 -4.72
C ASP A 31 -4.59 10.77 -4.85
N THR A 32 -3.77 10.51 -3.82
CA THR A 32 -2.36 10.90 -3.82
C THR A 32 -1.57 10.11 -4.85
N VAL A 33 -1.78 8.79 -4.95
CA VAL A 33 -1.11 7.91 -5.91
C VAL A 33 -1.47 8.29 -7.35
N VAL A 34 -2.76 8.47 -7.64
CA VAL A 34 -3.22 8.89 -8.97
C VAL A 34 -2.67 10.26 -9.34
N ARG A 35 -2.58 11.20 -8.40
CA ARG A 35 -1.98 12.51 -8.63
C ARG A 35 -0.50 12.41 -8.98
N ILE A 36 0.29 11.59 -8.25
CA ILE A 36 1.71 11.37 -8.55
C ILE A 36 1.87 10.79 -9.95
N LEU A 37 1.12 9.72 -10.25
CA LEU A 37 1.24 9.01 -11.52
C LEU A 37 0.76 9.83 -12.73
N LYS A 38 -0.22 10.71 -12.55
CA LYS A 38 -0.70 11.60 -13.64
C LYS A 38 0.36 12.55 -14.17
N GLU A 39 1.34 12.93 -13.36
CA GLU A 39 2.47 13.79 -13.75
C GLU A 39 3.56 13.04 -14.54
N LEU A 40 3.46 11.71 -14.62
CA LEU A 40 4.45 10.85 -15.28
C LEU A 40 3.93 10.35 -16.65
N PRO A 41 4.82 9.94 -17.56
CA PRO A 41 4.43 9.31 -18.82
C PRO A 41 3.55 8.09 -18.60
N ARG A 42 2.70 7.74 -19.57
CA ARG A 42 1.90 6.51 -19.49
C ARG A 42 2.76 5.31 -19.84
N GLY A 43 2.45 4.15 -19.23
CA GLY A 43 3.23 2.93 -19.43
C GLY A 43 2.55 1.72 -18.78
N ALA A 44 3.26 0.59 -18.80
CA ALA A 44 2.83 -0.64 -18.17
C ALA A 44 2.94 -0.53 -16.64
N LEU A 45 1.85 -0.81 -15.94
CA LEU A 45 1.73 -0.66 -14.48
C LEU A 45 1.25 -1.97 -13.85
N LEU A 46 1.92 -2.40 -12.78
CA LEU A 46 1.49 -3.49 -11.93
C LEU A 46 0.87 -2.92 -10.63
N ASP A 47 -0.37 -3.30 -10.34
CA ASP A 47 -1.06 -3.02 -9.07
C ASP A 47 -1.08 -4.29 -8.22
N VAL A 48 -0.37 -4.29 -7.06
CA VAL A 48 -0.18 -5.46 -6.19
C VAL A 48 0.03 -5.06 -4.72
N PRO A 49 -0.84 -5.48 -3.78
CA PRO A 49 -2.10 -6.21 -3.97
C PRO A 49 -3.18 -5.30 -4.56
N ALA A 50 -3.96 -5.82 -5.50
CA ALA A 50 -4.97 -5.03 -6.22
C ALA A 50 -6.32 -4.92 -5.47
N GLY A 51 -6.55 -5.79 -4.47
CA GLY A 51 -7.80 -5.84 -3.74
C GLY A 51 -9.01 -6.03 -4.65
N GLU A 52 -10.05 -5.21 -4.51
CA GLU A 52 -11.22 -5.22 -5.40
C GLU A 52 -10.96 -4.60 -6.78
N GLY A 53 -9.81 -3.93 -7.01
CA GLY A 53 -9.48 -3.26 -8.27
C GLY A 53 -9.83 -1.76 -8.30
N ALA A 54 -10.11 -1.14 -7.17
CA ALA A 54 -10.53 0.27 -7.12
C ALA A 54 -9.44 1.24 -7.58
N LEU A 55 -8.16 1.00 -7.24
CA LEU A 55 -7.04 1.79 -7.74
C LEU A 55 -6.81 1.51 -9.23
N ALA A 56 -6.80 0.23 -9.62
CA ALA A 56 -6.62 -0.19 -11.01
C ALA A 56 -7.61 0.50 -11.94
N ALA A 57 -8.91 0.55 -11.59
CA ALA A 57 -9.92 1.27 -12.37
C ALA A 57 -9.55 2.73 -12.62
N ARG A 58 -9.10 3.45 -11.59
CA ARG A 58 -8.69 4.86 -11.69
C ARG A 58 -7.43 5.07 -12.51
N LEU A 59 -6.52 4.11 -12.49
CA LEU A 59 -5.26 4.16 -13.27
C LEU A 59 -5.51 3.84 -14.74
N ILE A 60 -6.42 2.93 -15.05
CA ILE A 60 -6.90 2.67 -16.42
C ILE A 60 -7.58 3.90 -16.99
N ASP A 61 -8.49 4.54 -16.23
CA ASP A 61 -9.12 5.81 -16.61
C ASP A 61 -8.08 6.93 -16.84
N ALA A 62 -6.95 6.87 -16.14
CA ALA A 62 -5.83 7.78 -16.33
C ALA A 62 -4.94 7.41 -17.52
N GLY A 63 -5.19 6.29 -18.23
CA GLY A 63 -4.51 5.88 -19.45
C GLY A 63 -3.29 4.98 -19.25
N PHE A 64 -3.12 4.34 -18.09
CA PHE A 64 -2.08 3.32 -17.87
C PHE A 64 -2.52 1.94 -18.38
N ASP A 65 -1.55 1.13 -18.83
CA ASP A 65 -1.75 -0.30 -19.11
C ASP A 65 -1.57 -1.07 -17.79
N VAL A 66 -2.69 -1.37 -17.13
CA VAL A 66 -2.67 -1.91 -15.76
C VAL A 66 -2.83 -3.42 -15.77
N ARG A 67 -1.91 -4.09 -15.08
CA ARG A 67 -2.04 -5.50 -14.68
C ARG A 67 -2.19 -5.60 -13.19
N CYS A 68 -3.00 -6.58 -12.75
CA CYS A 68 -3.37 -6.75 -11.36
C CYS A 68 -2.91 -8.10 -10.81
N CYS A 69 -2.45 -8.08 -9.56
CA CYS A 69 -2.18 -9.28 -8.77
C CYS A 69 -2.73 -9.15 -7.37
N ASP A 70 -3.14 -10.27 -6.80
CA ASP A 70 -3.53 -10.36 -5.38
C ASP A 70 -3.30 -11.78 -4.86
N LEU A 71 -3.15 -11.93 -3.55
CA LEU A 71 -3.14 -13.23 -2.91
C LEU A 71 -4.51 -13.92 -3.01
N TYR A 72 -5.58 -13.12 -3.05
CA TYR A 72 -6.98 -13.54 -3.10
C TYR A 72 -7.70 -12.95 -4.33
N PRO A 73 -7.39 -13.41 -5.56
CA PRO A 73 -7.99 -12.86 -6.78
C PRO A 73 -9.52 -12.98 -6.84
N GLU A 74 -10.12 -13.84 -6.03
CA GLU A 74 -11.58 -14.01 -5.90
C GLU A 74 -12.30 -12.80 -5.30
N ILE A 75 -11.60 -11.84 -4.67
CA ILE A 75 -12.21 -10.59 -4.19
C ILE A 75 -12.27 -9.51 -5.26
N PHE A 76 -11.53 -9.69 -6.36
CA PHE A 76 -11.43 -8.71 -7.43
C PHE A 76 -12.76 -8.54 -8.17
N ARG A 77 -13.17 -7.30 -8.45
CA ARG A 77 -14.49 -6.94 -8.97
C ARG A 77 -14.46 -6.10 -10.25
N LEU A 78 -13.27 -5.69 -10.71
CA LEU A 78 -13.16 -4.87 -11.91
C LEU A 78 -13.33 -5.73 -13.16
N ASP A 79 -14.38 -5.48 -13.94
CA ASP A 79 -14.65 -6.22 -15.17
C ASP A 79 -13.67 -5.83 -16.29
N GLY A 80 -13.32 -6.81 -17.13
CA GLY A 80 -12.46 -6.59 -18.30
C GLY A 80 -10.97 -6.47 -17.99
N VAL A 81 -10.55 -6.69 -16.74
CA VAL A 81 -9.14 -6.73 -16.32
C VAL A 81 -8.83 -8.09 -15.72
N ASP A 82 -7.81 -8.73 -16.25
CA ASP A 82 -7.33 -10.01 -15.72
C ASP A 82 -6.54 -9.79 -14.44
N ILE A 83 -6.81 -10.62 -13.44
CA ILE A 83 -6.05 -10.66 -12.19
C ILE A 83 -5.33 -11.98 -12.05
N GLN A 84 -4.06 -11.95 -11.65
CA GLN A 84 -3.27 -13.13 -11.37
C GLN A 84 -3.13 -13.34 -9.86
N ARG A 85 -3.10 -14.59 -9.41
CA ARG A 85 -2.74 -14.91 -8.04
C ARG A 85 -1.24 -14.67 -7.83
N ALA A 86 -0.88 -13.85 -6.85
CA ALA A 86 0.50 -13.62 -6.48
C ALA A 86 0.64 -13.49 -4.96
N ASN A 87 1.71 -14.08 -4.42
CA ASN A 87 2.12 -13.90 -3.03
C ASN A 87 3.35 -13.02 -3.00
N LEU A 88 3.32 -11.89 -2.30
CA LEU A 88 4.44 -10.97 -2.15
C LEU A 88 5.63 -11.57 -1.37
N ASP A 89 5.41 -12.66 -0.63
CA ASP A 89 6.48 -13.44 0.01
C ASP A 89 7.19 -14.41 -0.95
N ALA A 90 6.72 -14.52 -2.20
CA ALA A 90 7.24 -15.42 -3.23
C ALA A 90 7.66 -14.66 -4.50
N GLU A 91 8.04 -15.39 -5.53
CA GLU A 91 8.33 -14.86 -6.86
C GLU A 91 7.05 -14.40 -7.55
N LEU A 92 7.05 -13.19 -8.12
CA LEU A 92 5.93 -12.67 -8.88
C LEU A 92 5.87 -13.32 -10.27
N PRO A 93 4.66 -13.61 -10.80
CA PRO A 93 4.47 -14.35 -12.06
C PRO A 93 4.70 -13.47 -13.30
N PHE A 94 5.75 -12.67 -13.29
CA PHE A 94 6.12 -11.77 -14.39
C PHE A 94 7.59 -11.88 -14.73
N SER A 95 7.92 -11.64 -16.00
CA SER A 95 9.29 -11.56 -16.46
C SER A 95 10.00 -10.32 -15.92
N ASP A 96 11.33 -10.38 -15.90
CA ASP A 96 12.16 -9.24 -15.54
C ASP A 96 11.85 -8.02 -16.43
N ARG A 97 11.92 -6.82 -15.86
CA ARG A 97 11.83 -5.54 -16.57
C ARG A 97 10.56 -5.41 -17.42
N SER A 98 9.43 -5.88 -16.89
CA SER A 98 8.14 -5.86 -17.60
C SER A 98 7.35 -4.57 -17.40
N PHE A 99 7.57 -3.87 -16.28
CA PHE A 99 6.76 -2.73 -15.88
C PHE A 99 7.54 -1.42 -15.80
N ASP A 100 6.87 -0.33 -16.14
CA ASP A 100 7.35 1.02 -15.93
C ASP A 100 6.99 1.51 -14.52
N TYR A 101 5.91 0.97 -13.94
CA TYR A 101 5.34 1.36 -12.65
C TYR A 101 4.90 0.16 -11.84
N ILE A 102 5.05 0.25 -10.51
CA ILE A 102 4.41 -0.64 -9.55
C ILE A 102 3.71 0.21 -8.49
N THR A 103 2.48 -0.14 -8.14
CA THR A 103 1.78 0.33 -6.96
C THR A 103 1.63 -0.81 -5.96
N CYS A 104 2.06 -0.56 -4.70
CA CYS A 104 1.88 -1.50 -3.59
C CYS A 104 1.30 -0.74 -2.39
N LEU A 105 -0.02 -0.79 -2.26
CA LEU A 105 -0.73 -0.02 -1.24
C LEU A 105 -1.23 -0.92 -0.12
N GLU A 106 -0.85 -0.57 1.13
CA GLU A 106 -1.28 -1.28 2.34
C GLU A 106 -1.08 -2.81 2.20
N GLY A 107 0.09 -3.23 1.71
CA GLY A 107 0.42 -4.63 1.44
C GLY A 107 1.61 -5.14 2.23
N LEU A 108 2.65 -4.32 2.41
CA LEU A 108 3.90 -4.76 3.03
C LEU A 108 3.78 -5.11 4.51
N GLU A 109 2.83 -4.52 5.23
CA GLU A 109 2.55 -4.79 6.64
C GLU A 109 1.90 -6.15 6.89
N HIS A 110 1.38 -6.79 5.84
CA HIS A 110 0.70 -8.08 5.90
C HIS A 110 1.60 -9.26 5.57
N ILE A 111 2.79 -9.04 5.02
CA ILE A 111 3.70 -10.09 4.56
C ILE A 111 4.82 -10.37 5.57
N GLU A 112 5.36 -11.57 5.54
CA GLU A 112 6.44 -11.99 6.44
C GLU A 112 7.81 -11.46 6.00
N ASN A 113 8.02 -11.33 4.67
CA ASN A 113 9.32 -10.97 4.11
C ASN A 113 9.28 -9.77 3.14
N PRO A 114 9.18 -8.54 3.63
CA PRO A 114 9.17 -7.34 2.77
C PRO A 114 10.46 -7.17 1.95
N GLN A 115 11.57 -7.76 2.37
CA GLN A 115 12.81 -7.79 1.58
C GLN A 115 12.63 -8.63 0.30
N GLN A 116 11.86 -9.73 0.35
CA GLN A 116 11.57 -10.53 -0.84
C GLN A 116 10.68 -9.75 -1.81
N ALA A 117 9.60 -9.14 -1.33
CA ALA A 117 8.75 -8.30 -2.16
C ALA A 117 9.56 -7.20 -2.87
N MET A 118 10.47 -6.55 -2.15
CA MET A 118 11.29 -5.48 -2.72
C MET A 118 12.28 -5.98 -3.78
N ARG A 119 12.86 -7.18 -3.61
CA ARG A 119 13.68 -7.82 -4.66
C ARG A 119 12.86 -8.11 -5.90
N GLU A 120 11.64 -8.61 -5.75
CA GLU A 120 10.75 -8.89 -6.85
C GLU A 120 10.30 -7.61 -7.57
N PHE A 121 9.98 -6.55 -6.82
CA PHE A 121 9.67 -5.25 -7.43
C PHE A 121 10.86 -4.73 -8.26
N ALA A 122 12.09 -4.83 -7.73
CA ALA A 122 13.28 -4.44 -8.48
C ALA A 122 13.52 -5.33 -9.72
N ARG A 123 13.20 -6.62 -9.66
CA ARG A 123 13.33 -7.55 -10.79
C ARG A 123 12.34 -7.24 -11.91
N VAL A 124 11.08 -7.05 -11.58
CA VAL A 124 10.04 -6.87 -12.60
C VAL A 124 9.90 -5.43 -13.11
N LEU A 125 10.47 -4.43 -12.40
CA LEU A 125 10.57 -3.06 -12.90
C LEU A 125 11.67 -2.92 -13.94
N LYS A 126 11.44 -2.05 -14.93
CA LYS A 126 12.49 -1.58 -15.83
C LYS A 126 13.46 -0.66 -15.09
N PRO A 127 14.74 -0.56 -15.50
CA PRO A 127 15.63 0.49 -15.01
C PRO A 127 14.99 1.87 -15.22
N GLY A 128 15.02 2.71 -14.19
CA GLY A 128 14.29 3.99 -14.16
C GLY A 128 12.79 3.86 -13.89
N GLY A 129 12.28 2.65 -13.65
CA GLY A 129 10.88 2.42 -13.32
C GLY A 129 10.52 2.94 -11.92
N HIS A 130 9.26 3.27 -11.72
CA HIS A 130 8.76 3.92 -10.52
C HIS A 130 8.01 2.95 -9.61
N LEU A 131 8.24 3.04 -8.32
CA LEU A 131 7.56 2.29 -7.28
C LEU A 131 6.82 3.26 -6.35
N ILE A 132 5.52 3.07 -6.20
CA ILE A 132 4.71 3.81 -5.23
C ILE A 132 4.22 2.83 -4.17
N ILE A 133 4.61 3.06 -2.92
CA ILE A 133 4.26 2.21 -1.78
C ILE A 133 3.50 3.00 -0.75
N SER A 134 2.48 2.42 -0.14
CA SER A 134 1.94 2.93 1.12
C SER A 134 2.14 1.94 2.26
N VAL A 135 2.39 2.48 3.45
CA VAL A 135 2.51 1.72 4.71
C VAL A 135 1.92 2.54 5.87
N PRO A 136 1.47 1.89 6.95
CA PRO A 136 1.03 2.59 8.15
C PRO A 136 2.10 3.53 8.72
N ASN A 137 1.72 4.77 9.01
CA ASN A 137 2.63 5.76 9.60
C ASN A 137 2.76 5.57 11.12
N ILE A 138 3.55 4.61 11.52
CA ILE A 138 3.81 4.32 12.96
C ILE A 138 4.74 5.34 13.63
N LEU A 139 5.28 6.30 12.87
CA LEU A 139 6.19 7.34 13.39
C LEU A 139 5.54 8.72 13.48
N ASN A 140 4.24 8.86 13.25
CA ASN A 140 3.56 10.11 13.55
C ASN A 140 3.54 10.37 15.07
N ILE A 141 3.35 11.62 15.47
CA ILE A 141 3.45 12.03 16.87
C ILE A 141 2.53 11.24 17.81
N GLU A 142 1.31 10.93 17.35
CA GLU A 142 0.34 10.18 18.17
C GLU A 142 0.80 8.73 18.38
N GLU A 143 1.27 8.08 17.33
CA GLU A 143 1.74 6.69 17.41
C GLU A 143 3.03 6.57 18.24
N ARG A 144 3.94 7.58 18.17
CA ARG A 144 5.12 7.65 19.06
C ARG A 144 4.71 7.75 20.53
N LEU A 145 3.70 8.55 20.86
CA LEU A 145 3.19 8.66 22.23
C LEU A 145 2.48 7.38 22.67
N LYS A 146 1.68 6.76 21.81
CA LYS A 146 1.06 5.46 22.12
C LYS A 146 2.11 4.38 22.37
N TRP A 147 3.14 4.32 21.53
CA TRP A 147 4.25 3.39 21.76
C TRP A 147 4.93 3.62 23.10
N LEU A 148 5.22 4.86 23.45
CA LEU A 148 5.83 5.22 24.73
C LEU A 148 4.96 4.82 25.93
N LEU A 149 3.64 4.99 25.83
CA LEU A 149 2.71 4.78 26.95
C LEU A 149 2.20 3.35 27.05
N HIS A 150 2.05 2.65 25.92
CA HIS A 150 1.38 1.36 25.86
C HIS A 150 2.24 0.22 25.31
N GLY A 151 3.42 0.53 24.70
CA GLY A 151 4.30 -0.46 24.09
C GLY A 151 3.80 -1.00 22.73
N TYR A 152 2.77 -0.38 22.13
CA TYR A 152 2.27 -0.73 20.80
C TYR A 152 1.64 0.48 20.11
N THR A 153 1.44 0.38 18.79
CA THR A 153 0.78 1.40 17.97
C THR A 153 -0.66 1.01 17.65
N SER A 154 -1.44 1.93 17.09
CA SER A 154 -2.83 1.66 16.69
C SER A 154 -2.95 0.55 15.66
N HIS A 155 -1.99 0.48 14.73
CA HIS A 155 -1.98 -0.48 13.63
C HIS A 155 -1.38 -1.83 14.03
N PHE A 156 -0.45 -1.85 14.99
CA PHE A 156 0.27 -3.05 15.43
C PHE A 156 -0.02 -3.32 16.90
N LYS A 157 -1.24 -3.76 17.15
CA LYS A 157 -1.68 -4.18 18.51
C LYS A 157 -1.26 -5.62 18.77
N PRO A 158 -1.00 -5.99 20.04
CA PRO A 158 -0.74 -7.38 20.39
C PRO A 158 -1.88 -8.29 19.92
N ILE A 159 -1.54 -9.33 19.16
CA ILE A 159 -2.49 -10.36 18.73
C ILE A 159 -2.54 -11.43 19.81
N SER A 160 -3.47 -11.30 20.76
CA SER A 160 -3.72 -12.33 21.76
C SER A 160 -4.34 -13.58 21.10
N ARG A 161 -4.29 -14.73 21.80
CA ARG A 161 -4.96 -15.95 21.35
C ARG A 161 -6.45 -15.74 21.05
N ALA A 162 -7.14 -14.99 21.91
CA ALA A 162 -8.54 -14.65 21.72
C ALA A 162 -8.78 -13.73 20.49
N THR A 163 -7.85 -12.81 20.23
CA THR A 163 -7.88 -11.96 19.03
C THR A 163 -7.68 -12.79 17.78
N ALA A 164 -6.69 -13.69 17.78
CA ALA A 164 -6.42 -14.58 16.65
C ALA A 164 -7.62 -15.48 16.32
N GLU A 165 -8.27 -16.03 17.35
CA GLU A 165 -9.46 -16.86 17.15
C GLU A 165 -10.64 -16.06 16.59
N ARG A 166 -10.88 -14.84 17.07
CA ARG A 166 -11.89 -13.95 16.51
C ARG A 166 -11.63 -13.62 15.04
N LEU A 167 -10.37 -13.29 14.68
CA LEU A 167 -10.00 -13.02 13.30
C LEU A 167 -10.23 -14.24 12.39
N ARG A 168 -9.94 -15.46 12.86
CA ARG A 168 -10.25 -16.69 12.12
C ARG A 168 -11.74 -16.86 11.87
N VAL A 169 -12.58 -16.57 12.85
CA VAL A 169 -14.04 -16.65 12.68
C VAL A 169 -14.55 -15.58 11.72
N GLU A 170 -14.01 -14.36 11.79
CA GLU A 170 -14.46 -13.22 10.98
C GLU A 170 -13.97 -13.30 9.53
N TYR A 171 -12.73 -13.73 9.31
CA TYR A 171 -12.05 -13.71 8.00
C TYR A 171 -11.80 -15.11 7.42
N SER A 172 -12.14 -16.18 8.16
CA SER A 172 -11.88 -17.58 7.75
C SER A 172 -10.40 -17.80 7.40
N ASP A 173 -10.11 -18.23 6.20
CA ASP A 173 -8.76 -18.50 5.66
C ASP A 173 -8.03 -17.23 5.19
N ARG A 174 -8.64 -16.04 5.35
CA ARG A 174 -8.08 -14.75 4.92
C ARG A 174 -7.57 -13.91 6.10
N VAL A 175 -7.14 -14.56 7.16
CA VAL A 175 -6.63 -13.89 8.39
C VAL A 175 -5.45 -12.96 8.08
N GLU A 176 -4.64 -13.31 7.07
CA GLU A 176 -3.52 -12.49 6.62
C GLU A 176 -3.94 -11.09 6.14
N ILE A 177 -5.13 -10.95 5.53
CA ILE A 177 -5.63 -9.63 5.11
C ILE A 177 -5.93 -8.71 6.32
N ALA A 178 -6.33 -9.30 7.45
CA ALA A 178 -6.77 -8.56 8.62
C ALA A 178 -5.66 -8.28 9.62
N ALA A 179 -4.54 -9.02 9.56
CA ALA A 179 -3.47 -8.95 10.54
C ALA A 179 -2.28 -8.15 10.01
N HIS A 180 -1.97 -7.02 10.65
CA HIS A 180 -0.71 -6.33 10.45
C HIS A 180 0.38 -7.05 11.27
N VAL A 181 1.23 -7.80 10.61
CA VAL A 181 2.28 -8.62 11.24
C VAL A 181 3.65 -7.94 11.21
N ASN A 182 3.84 -7.01 10.27
CA ASN A 182 5.15 -6.40 10.01
C ASN A 182 5.13 -4.87 10.20
N PRO A 183 5.61 -4.35 11.35
CA PRO A 183 5.61 -2.92 11.65
C PRO A 183 6.75 -2.20 10.93
N ILE A 184 6.61 -1.96 9.63
CA ILE A 184 7.62 -1.27 8.83
C ILE A 184 7.59 0.23 9.14
N ALA A 185 8.61 0.71 9.84
CA ALA A 185 8.81 2.13 10.07
C ALA A 185 9.42 2.82 8.83
N TYR A 186 9.34 4.15 8.78
CA TYR A 186 9.95 4.94 7.69
C TYR A 186 11.43 4.61 7.47
N SER A 187 12.22 4.53 8.53
CA SER A 187 13.65 4.23 8.46
C SER A 187 13.93 2.83 7.92
N GLU A 188 13.11 1.86 8.28
CA GLU A 188 13.21 0.50 7.78
C GLU A 188 12.80 0.42 6.30
N LEU A 189 11.68 1.03 5.93
CA LEU A 189 11.26 1.11 4.53
C LEU A 189 12.34 1.76 3.66
N ARG A 190 12.92 2.87 4.11
CA ARG A 190 14.00 3.54 3.41
C ARG A 190 15.23 2.63 3.22
N TYR A 191 15.66 1.94 4.28
CA TYR A 191 16.76 0.99 4.19
C TYR A 191 16.46 -0.14 3.20
N ILE A 192 15.25 -0.70 3.24
CA ILE A 192 14.84 -1.78 2.33
C ILE A 192 14.85 -1.30 0.87
N LEU A 193 14.35 -0.08 0.61
CA LEU A 193 14.37 0.54 -0.71
C LEU A 193 15.81 0.72 -1.21
N GLU A 194 16.66 1.41 -0.46
CA GLU A 194 18.05 1.71 -0.86
C GLU A 194 18.87 0.43 -1.08
N LYS A 195 18.68 -0.59 -0.21
CA LYS A 195 19.35 -1.89 -0.34
C LYS A 195 19.01 -2.62 -1.64
N ASN A 196 17.81 -2.41 -2.18
CA ASN A 196 17.34 -3.05 -3.40
C ASN A 196 17.43 -2.15 -4.64
N GLY A 197 18.25 -1.08 -4.59
CA GLY A 197 18.55 -0.23 -5.73
C GLY A 197 17.54 0.88 -6.00
N PHE A 198 16.62 1.13 -5.08
CA PHE A 198 15.67 2.24 -5.21
C PHE A 198 16.21 3.53 -4.63
N GLU A 199 15.97 4.64 -5.30
CA GLU A 199 16.12 5.99 -4.77
C GLU A 199 14.77 6.58 -4.41
N MET A 200 14.61 7.04 -3.17
CA MET A 200 13.40 7.70 -2.72
C MET A 200 13.29 9.11 -3.31
N VAL A 201 12.24 9.39 -4.05
CA VAL A 201 11.96 10.68 -4.72
C VAL A 201 11.15 11.61 -3.83
N SER A 202 10.08 11.09 -3.24
CA SER A 202 9.19 11.89 -2.41
C SER A 202 8.42 11.06 -1.41
N VAL A 203 8.03 11.72 -0.31
CA VAL A 203 7.20 11.17 0.75
C VAL A 203 5.95 12.03 0.88
N HIS A 204 4.81 11.38 0.92
CA HIS A 204 3.51 12.02 1.07
C HIS A 204 2.76 11.41 2.25
N ARG A 205 1.73 12.08 2.70
CA ARG A 205 0.81 11.61 3.74
C ARG A 205 -0.59 11.49 3.16
N ASP A 206 -1.38 10.58 3.69
CA ASP A 206 -2.81 10.45 3.36
C ASP A 206 -3.58 11.73 3.70
N LYS A 207 -3.35 12.28 4.89
CA LYS A 207 -3.97 13.51 5.41
C LYS A 207 -3.11 14.14 6.49
N ALA A 208 -3.44 15.38 6.85
CA ALA A 208 -2.88 15.98 8.06
C ALA A 208 -3.47 15.32 9.31
N LYS A 209 -2.68 15.18 10.36
CA LYS A 209 -3.16 14.67 11.64
C LYS A 209 -4.22 15.61 12.20
N ALA A 210 -5.38 15.07 12.54
CA ALA A 210 -6.43 15.83 13.23
C ALA A 210 -5.89 16.31 14.59
N ASN A 211 -6.27 17.52 15.00
CA ASN A 211 -5.86 18.11 16.27
C ASN A 211 -4.32 18.17 16.48
N ALA A 212 -3.54 18.25 15.41
CA ALA A 212 -2.07 18.34 15.46
C ALA A 212 -1.57 19.46 16.38
N TRP A 213 -2.37 20.51 16.58
CA TRP A 213 -2.04 21.64 17.47
C TRP A 213 -1.85 21.22 18.93
N MET A 214 -2.54 20.17 19.40
CA MET A 214 -2.39 19.65 20.76
C MET A 214 -0.98 19.08 21.01
N TYR A 215 -0.32 18.63 19.96
CA TYR A 215 1.01 18.03 20.03
C TYR A 215 2.14 19.04 19.79
N LEU A 216 1.84 20.31 19.47
CA LEU A 216 2.86 21.31 19.14
C LEU A 216 3.97 21.46 20.17
N PRO A 217 3.72 21.45 21.50
CA PRO A 217 4.79 21.52 22.49
C PRO A 217 5.76 20.34 22.37
N VAL A 218 5.25 19.12 22.25
CA VAL A 218 6.07 17.91 22.13
C VAL A 218 6.80 17.90 20.78
N VAL A 219 6.12 18.28 19.71
CA VAL A 219 6.73 18.44 18.37
C VAL A 219 7.86 19.48 18.39
N GLY A 220 7.66 20.58 19.11
CA GLY A 220 8.70 21.61 19.32
C GLY A 220 9.95 21.03 19.97
N ILE A 221 9.78 20.25 21.02
CA ILE A 221 10.90 19.57 21.72
C ILE A 221 11.61 18.58 20.80
N ILE A 222 10.86 17.75 20.07
CA ILE A 222 11.42 16.77 19.13
C ILE A 222 12.26 17.48 18.06
N LYS A 223 11.72 18.57 17.46
CA LYS A 223 12.43 19.36 16.45
C LYS A 223 13.66 20.09 17.01
N LEU A 224 13.58 20.54 18.25
CA LEU A 224 14.74 21.15 18.92
C LEU A 224 15.85 20.11 19.12
N ILE A 225 15.54 18.94 19.64
CA ILE A 225 16.50 17.85 19.79
C ILE A 225 17.11 17.48 18.43
N ALA A 226 16.30 17.36 17.39
CA ALA A 226 16.77 17.08 16.03
C ALA A 226 17.75 18.16 15.54
N ARG A 227 17.48 19.44 15.78
CA ARG A 227 18.37 20.55 15.41
C ARG A 227 19.69 20.57 16.19
N LEU A 228 19.67 20.13 17.44
CA LEU A 228 20.88 20.05 18.28
C LEU A 228 21.75 18.83 17.95
N THR A 229 21.21 17.85 17.20
CA THR A 229 21.97 16.71 16.72
C THR A 229 22.97 17.17 15.63
N PRO A 230 24.26 16.79 15.69
CA PRO A 230 25.27 17.09 14.67
C PRO A 230 24.82 16.68 13.27
N LYS A 231 25.22 17.46 12.24
CA LYS A 231 24.76 17.25 10.85
C LYS A 231 25.08 15.86 10.30
N ASP A 232 26.28 15.36 10.57
CA ASP A 232 26.74 14.02 10.20
C ASP A 232 25.77 12.94 10.72
N LYS A 233 25.46 12.98 12.03
CA LYS A 233 24.52 12.05 12.67
C LYS A 233 23.09 12.23 12.19
N ARG A 234 22.68 13.47 11.87
CA ARG A 234 21.35 13.73 11.33
C ARG A 234 21.17 13.11 9.95
N SER A 235 22.17 13.26 9.08
CA SER A 235 22.18 12.66 7.75
C SER A 235 22.21 11.13 7.83
N GLU A 236 23.13 10.58 8.64
CA GLU A 236 23.26 9.11 8.84
C GLU A 236 21.98 8.46 9.35
N ARG A 237 21.19 9.17 10.16
CA ARG A 237 19.97 8.64 10.80
C ARG A 237 18.68 9.12 10.17
N TRP A 238 18.74 9.80 9.03
CA TRP A 238 17.59 10.43 8.35
C TRP A 238 16.72 11.28 9.30
N THR A 239 17.37 11.94 10.28
CA THR A 239 16.67 12.64 11.37
C THR A 239 15.76 13.75 10.83
N ASP A 240 16.18 14.49 9.81
CA ASP A 240 15.39 15.58 9.24
C ASP A 240 14.11 15.07 8.58
N GLU A 241 14.15 13.90 7.98
CA GLU A 241 12.99 13.23 7.37
C GLU A 241 12.05 12.69 8.45
N LEU A 242 12.61 12.07 9.50
CA LEU A 242 11.83 11.55 10.64
C LEU A 242 11.08 12.62 11.42
N VAL A 243 11.52 13.89 11.34
CA VAL A 243 10.83 15.04 11.95
C VAL A 243 10.14 15.93 10.92
N SER A 244 10.06 15.46 9.67
CA SER A 244 9.34 16.15 8.59
C SER A 244 7.85 16.29 8.92
N ARG A 245 7.18 17.14 8.15
CA ARG A 245 5.74 17.34 8.28
C ARG A 245 4.96 16.09 7.84
N GLU A 246 5.47 15.38 6.85
CA GLU A 246 4.87 14.19 6.26
C GLU A 246 4.90 13.03 7.24
N VAL A 247 6.02 12.79 7.90
CA VAL A 247 6.19 11.70 8.87
C VAL A 247 5.60 12.07 10.23
N LEU A 248 6.08 13.17 10.85
CA LEU A 248 5.75 13.48 12.24
C LEU A 248 4.32 13.98 12.44
N LEU A 249 3.79 14.78 11.49
CA LEU A 249 2.44 15.36 11.52
C LEU A 249 1.53 14.78 10.44
N GLY A 250 1.95 13.68 9.80
CA GLY A 250 1.14 12.93 8.87
C GLY A 250 0.00 12.17 9.55
N GLY A 251 -0.96 11.73 8.75
CA GLY A 251 -2.08 10.91 9.18
C GLY A 251 -1.68 9.48 9.52
N ASN A 252 -2.50 8.55 9.11
CA ASN A 252 -2.32 7.14 9.47
C ASN A 252 -1.41 6.39 8.48
N THR A 253 -1.22 6.92 7.26
CA THR A 253 -0.47 6.26 6.19
C THR A 253 0.59 7.18 5.60
N LEU A 254 1.76 6.64 5.33
CA LEU A 254 2.81 7.22 4.50
C LEU A 254 2.71 6.64 3.10
N ILE A 255 2.91 7.50 2.11
CA ILE A 255 2.98 7.13 0.70
C ILE A 255 4.36 7.54 0.20
N VAL A 256 5.13 6.59 -0.26
CA VAL A 256 6.51 6.78 -0.72
C VAL A 256 6.57 6.55 -2.22
N HIS A 257 7.18 7.47 -2.94
CA HIS A 257 7.53 7.33 -4.34
C HIS A 257 9.04 7.13 -4.47
N ALA A 258 9.46 6.06 -5.13
CA ALA A 258 10.86 5.72 -5.37
C ALA A 258 11.08 5.35 -6.84
N ILE A 259 12.34 5.41 -7.29
CA ILE A 259 12.77 5.05 -8.65
C ILE A 259 13.86 3.99 -8.56
N LEU A 260 13.78 2.96 -9.38
CA LEU A 260 14.82 1.95 -9.53
C LEU A 260 15.98 2.53 -10.34
N LYS A 261 17.22 2.49 -9.80
CA LYS A 261 18.44 2.96 -10.47
C LYS A 261 19.04 1.95 -11.41
#